data_5754c1497f48cf8bd1c33bba1bc7a0db
#
_entry.id   5754c1497f48cf8bd1c33bba1bc7a0db
#
_cell.length_a   1.000
_cell.length_b   1.000
_cell.length_c   1.000
_cell.angle_alpha   90.00
_cell.angle_beta   90.00
_cell.angle_gamma   90.00
#
_symmetry.space_group_name_H-M   'P 1'
#
loop_
_entity.id
_entity.type
_entity.pdbx_description
1 polymer ?
#
loop_
_entity_poly.entity_id
_entity_poly.type
_entity_poly.pdbx_seq_one_letter_code
_entity_poly.pdbx_strand_id
1 'polypeptide(L)'
;MKKYLYIFCTLTGAALMGCTDLDLIPEDTMAPENYFSSEEELRLWTNAYYGMLPGADALNDICADDVIKNILDNEILGNRTPGTEKAWDWEDLRVINTYFQWCKNCDDVNARNHYDGFSHFMRAYFYFTKVQRYGDVPYYDEVIGSKDNELLYKPRDSRKYVMQKVMEDLDQAIFMLPETKTPYEVNKWTALALKSRAALFEGTFRKYHNLGDWEEMLKQSAAASLELIQKGGFSLYKTGSTPYRDLFARLDAPAEEIILGRRYSTELSILHNSQCNSMTGNQRVSFTKRFVDHYLMADGSRYTDKPGHEKNEFVAEVTGRDPRLSQTILTPGYVQKGTTKEMINTLSKYTLTGYQYIKYVMEPQYDQSNKSPMYFPLFRLAEVYLNYAEAKAELGTLTQDDLDISVNLLRDRAGMEDAHIDMDEANANPDPYLMADVTGYPNVTKSAMTGVILEIRRERTVELCLEGFRLFDMIRWKEGKQLTNEYHGVYFPGEGKYD
;
A
#
# COMPACT_ATOMS: atom_id res chain seq x y z
N MET A 1 -2.60 87.90 -3.63
CA MET A 1 -3.43 86.83 -3.00
C MET A 1 -4.23 85.99 -3.98
N LYS A 2 -4.81 86.48 -5.05
CA LYS A 2 -5.63 85.72 -6.02
C LYS A 2 -4.84 84.73 -6.87
N LYS A 3 -3.52 84.86 -7.15
CA LYS A 3 -2.72 83.98 -7.92
C LYS A 3 -2.30 82.71 -7.14
N TYR A 4 -2.20 82.78 -5.83
CA TYR A 4 -1.87 81.60 -4.99
C TYR A 4 -3.07 80.73 -4.71
N LEU A 5 -4.27 81.28 -4.83
CA LEU A 5 -5.51 80.47 -4.62
C LEU A 5 -5.79 79.50 -5.78
N TYR A 6 -5.44 79.89 -7.02
CA TYR A 6 -5.61 79.03 -8.19
C TYR A 6 -4.59 77.93 -8.24
N ILE A 7 -3.36 78.14 -7.75
CA ILE A 7 -2.34 77.08 -7.66
C ILE A 7 -2.68 76.05 -6.58
N PHE A 8 -3.33 76.48 -5.48
CA PHE A 8 -3.75 75.55 -4.43
C PHE A 8 -4.95 74.71 -4.85
N CYS A 9 -5.93 75.25 -5.59
CA CYS A 9 -7.06 74.46 -6.13
C CYS A 9 -6.65 73.50 -7.25
N THR A 10 -5.59 73.80 -8.05
CA THR A 10 -5.09 72.86 -9.07
C THR A 10 -4.23 71.75 -8.50
N LEU A 11 -3.52 71.97 -7.39
CA LEU A 11 -2.76 70.92 -6.71
C LEU A 11 -3.68 69.97 -5.91
N THR A 12 -4.82 70.47 -5.35
CA THR A 12 -5.79 69.59 -4.66
C THR A 12 -6.65 68.79 -5.62
N GLY A 13 -6.87 69.23 -6.86
CA GLY A 13 -7.56 68.49 -7.91
C GLY A 13 -6.76 67.33 -8.51
N ALA A 14 -5.41 67.44 -8.52
CA ALA A 14 -4.53 66.38 -9.00
C ALA A 14 -4.26 65.25 -7.97
N ALA A 15 -4.54 65.49 -6.69
CA ALA A 15 -4.38 64.48 -5.63
C ALA A 15 -5.57 63.51 -5.45
N LEU A 16 -6.68 63.70 -6.21
CA LEU A 16 -7.87 62.86 -6.12
C LEU A 16 -8.08 61.92 -7.34
N MET A 17 -7.11 61.86 -8.27
CA MET A 17 -7.13 60.90 -9.40
C MET A 17 -6.16 59.75 -9.26
N GLY A 18 -5.74 59.43 -8.07
CA GLY A 18 -4.91 58.28 -7.80
C GLY A 18 -5.54 57.38 -6.77
N CYS A 19 -6.32 56.40 -7.20
CA CYS A 19 -6.61 55.11 -6.56
C CYS A 19 -7.91 54.55 -7.11
N THR A 20 -7.88 54.05 -8.33
CA THR A 20 -8.88 53.10 -8.81
C THR A 20 -8.08 51.98 -9.46
N ASP A 21 -7.44 51.18 -8.65
CA ASP A 21 -7.17 49.75 -8.81
C ASP A 21 -6.26 49.32 -7.66
N LEU A 22 -6.85 49.14 -6.50
CA LEU A 22 -6.20 48.50 -5.34
C LEU A 22 -6.33 46.95 -5.39
N ASP A 23 -6.93 46.45 -6.46
CA ASP A 23 -7.03 45.00 -6.76
C ASP A 23 -6.04 44.58 -7.87
N LEU A 24 -4.82 45.14 -7.87
CA LEU A 24 -3.74 44.56 -8.63
C LEU A 24 -3.35 43.24 -7.95
N ILE A 25 -3.86 42.15 -8.49
CA ILE A 25 -3.33 40.82 -8.21
C ILE A 25 -1.84 40.87 -8.57
N PRO A 26 -0.91 40.52 -7.67
CA PRO A 26 0.51 40.51 -7.99
C PRO A 26 0.72 39.62 -9.22
N GLU A 27 1.24 40.16 -10.31
CA GLU A 27 1.54 39.41 -11.53
C GLU A 27 2.59 38.29 -11.28
N ASP A 28 3.30 38.36 -10.16
CA ASP A 28 4.34 37.42 -9.76
C ASP A 28 3.83 36.24 -8.89
N THR A 29 2.55 36.22 -8.52
CA THR A 29 1.93 35.11 -7.79
C THR A 29 0.83 34.47 -8.62
N MET A 30 0.93 33.17 -8.89
CA MET A 30 -0.15 32.40 -9.50
C MET A 30 -1.37 32.47 -8.57
N ALA A 31 -2.35 33.33 -8.91
CA ALA A 31 -3.64 33.35 -8.24
C ALA A 31 -4.47 32.16 -8.78
N PRO A 32 -4.90 31.22 -7.95
CA PRO A 32 -5.64 30.02 -8.40
C PRO A 32 -6.86 30.34 -9.26
N GLU A 33 -7.53 31.49 -9.01
CA GLU A 33 -8.68 31.96 -9.77
C GLU A 33 -8.40 32.25 -11.24
N ASN A 34 -7.15 32.55 -11.60
CA ASN A 34 -6.69 32.84 -12.97
C ASN A 34 -5.94 31.64 -13.61
N TYR A 35 -5.77 30.56 -12.85
CA TYR A 35 -5.16 29.33 -13.26
C TYR A 35 -6.25 28.32 -13.68
N PHE A 36 -5.88 27.15 -14.18
CA PHE A 36 -6.78 26.09 -14.63
C PHE A 36 -7.57 26.40 -15.90
N SER A 37 -7.09 27.30 -16.76
CA SER A 37 -7.77 27.69 -18.00
C SER A 37 -7.50 26.74 -19.17
N SER A 38 -6.50 25.88 -19.07
CA SER A 38 -6.05 24.96 -20.14
C SER A 38 -5.75 23.57 -19.62
N GLU A 39 -5.76 22.57 -20.50
CA GLU A 39 -5.35 21.19 -20.20
C GLU A 39 -3.95 21.12 -19.59
N GLU A 40 -3.01 21.94 -20.10
CA GLU A 40 -1.63 21.98 -19.60
C GLU A 40 -1.57 22.42 -18.13
N GLU A 41 -2.37 23.39 -17.74
CA GLU A 41 -2.44 23.86 -16.35
C GLU A 41 -3.08 22.82 -15.43
N LEU A 42 -4.14 22.11 -15.90
CA LEU A 42 -4.72 20.99 -15.15
C LEU A 42 -3.66 19.88 -14.95
N ARG A 43 -2.92 19.55 -15.99
CA ARG A 43 -1.85 18.54 -15.97
C ARG A 43 -0.73 18.93 -15.00
N LEU A 44 -0.25 20.17 -15.08
CA LEU A 44 0.84 20.66 -14.21
C LEU A 44 0.44 20.64 -12.74
N TRP A 45 -0.79 21.03 -12.44
CA TRP A 45 -1.31 20.99 -11.08
C TRP A 45 -1.43 19.55 -10.54
N THR A 46 -2.08 18.68 -11.30
CA THR A 46 -2.35 17.30 -10.86
C THR A 46 -1.09 16.42 -10.86
N ASN A 47 -0.03 16.75 -11.61
CA ASN A 47 1.24 16.05 -11.53
C ASN A 47 1.84 16.05 -10.12
N ALA A 48 1.57 17.09 -9.31
CA ALA A 48 2.00 17.14 -7.92
C ALA A 48 1.39 16.01 -7.07
N TYR A 49 0.24 15.47 -7.44
CA TYR A 49 -0.44 14.38 -6.73
C TYR A 49 0.39 13.09 -6.63
N TYR A 50 1.23 12.81 -7.63
CA TYR A 50 2.13 11.64 -7.54
C TYR A 50 3.11 11.72 -6.38
N GLY A 51 3.43 12.94 -5.90
CA GLY A 51 4.22 13.16 -4.69
C GLY A 51 3.52 12.76 -3.39
N MET A 52 2.19 12.76 -3.39
CA MET A 52 1.36 12.37 -2.23
C MET A 52 1.29 10.84 -2.04
N LEU A 53 1.60 10.07 -3.10
CA LEU A 53 1.66 8.60 -3.02
C LEU A 53 2.92 8.16 -2.25
N PRO A 54 2.85 7.08 -1.47
CA PRO A 54 3.97 6.65 -0.63
C PRO A 54 5.17 6.20 -1.46
N GLY A 55 6.37 6.44 -0.91
CA GLY A 55 7.61 5.89 -1.45
C GLY A 55 7.90 4.50 -0.90
N ALA A 56 8.88 3.81 -1.52
CA ALA A 56 9.33 2.50 -1.09
C ALA A 56 9.77 2.47 0.39
N ASP A 57 10.53 3.47 0.83
CA ASP A 57 11.02 3.55 2.22
C ASP A 57 9.88 3.70 3.26
N ALA A 58 8.70 4.16 2.83
CA ALA A 58 7.53 4.27 3.71
C ALA A 58 6.71 2.98 3.83
N LEU A 59 6.94 2.00 2.96
CA LEU A 59 6.11 0.79 2.88
C LEU A 59 6.88 -0.50 3.17
N ASN A 60 8.15 -0.60 2.73
CA ASN A 60 8.86 -1.86 2.74
C ASN A 60 9.41 -2.28 4.11
N ASP A 61 9.39 -1.40 5.11
CA ASP A 61 9.93 -1.69 6.45
C ASP A 61 8.93 -1.39 7.58
N ILE A 62 7.63 -1.32 7.27
CA ILE A 62 6.58 -1.19 8.28
C ILE A 62 6.61 -2.42 9.19
N CYS A 63 6.86 -2.20 10.49
CA CYS A 63 6.87 -3.27 11.47
C CYS A 63 5.46 -3.81 11.74
N ALA A 64 5.37 -5.13 11.83
CA ALA A 64 4.19 -5.84 12.28
C ALA A 64 4.64 -7.16 12.95
N ASP A 65 3.81 -8.21 12.90
CA ASP A 65 4.20 -9.53 13.41
C ASP A 65 5.12 -10.31 12.46
N ASP A 66 5.27 -9.85 11.23
CA ASP A 66 6.08 -10.45 10.16
C ASP A 66 7.46 -9.81 10.01
N VAL A 67 7.58 -8.50 10.28
CA VAL A 67 8.81 -7.71 10.07
C VAL A 67 9.14 -6.88 11.29
N ILE A 68 10.42 -6.89 11.67
CA ILE A 68 10.99 -6.04 12.73
C ILE A 68 12.26 -5.34 12.26
N LYS A 69 12.64 -4.26 12.94
CA LYS A 69 13.87 -3.49 12.68
C LYS A 69 14.47 -2.94 13.98
N ASN A 70 15.67 -2.37 13.90
CA ASN A 70 16.40 -1.84 15.09
C ASN A 70 15.57 -0.88 15.92
N ILE A 71 14.77 -0.03 15.29
CA ILE A 71 13.88 0.94 15.95
C ILE A 71 12.47 0.59 15.53
N LEU A 72 11.71 -0.01 16.43
CA LEU A 72 10.32 -0.35 16.18
C LEU A 72 9.47 0.91 16.04
N ASP A 73 8.45 0.82 15.21
CA ASP A 73 7.49 1.90 14.98
C ASP A 73 6.68 2.20 16.27
N ASN A 74 6.24 3.43 16.43
CA ASN A 74 5.48 3.86 17.62
C ASN A 74 4.17 3.06 17.81
N GLU A 75 3.60 2.55 16.73
CA GLU A 75 2.43 1.67 16.74
C GLU A 75 2.73 0.37 17.51
N ILE A 76 3.88 -0.24 17.26
CA ILE A 76 4.31 -1.48 17.91
C ILE A 76 4.68 -1.24 19.38
N LEU A 77 5.36 -0.11 19.65
CA LEU A 77 5.78 0.27 21.00
C LEU A 77 4.64 0.79 21.89
N GLY A 78 3.45 1.05 21.31
CA GLY A 78 2.35 1.69 22.04
C GLY A 78 2.62 3.16 22.41
N ASN A 79 3.59 3.81 21.77
CA ASN A 79 4.04 5.18 22.06
C ASN A 79 3.41 6.23 21.13
N ARG A 80 2.39 5.85 20.38
CA ARG A 80 1.69 6.77 19.49
C ARG A 80 0.85 7.77 20.29
N THR A 81 1.18 9.05 20.17
CA THR A 81 0.50 10.17 20.83
C THR A 81 0.30 11.30 19.84
N PRO A 82 -0.59 12.28 20.11
CA PRO A 82 -0.73 13.46 19.26
C PRO A 82 0.59 14.20 19.01
N GLY A 83 1.53 14.19 19.93
CA GLY A 83 2.85 14.83 19.80
C GLY A 83 3.84 14.05 18.92
N THR A 84 3.68 12.72 18.82
CA THR A 84 4.53 11.87 17.97
C THR A 84 3.93 11.64 16.59
N GLU A 85 2.65 11.98 16.42
CA GLU A 85 1.91 11.75 15.18
C GLU A 85 2.09 12.92 14.20
N LYS A 86 2.74 12.65 13.06
CA LYS A 86 3.01 13.67 12.03
C LYS A 86 2.07 13.56 10.82
N ALA A 87 1.35 12.46 10.67
CA ALA A 87 0.48 12.23 9.52
C ALA A 87 -0.91 12.90 9.65
N TRP A 88 -1.19 13.64 10.74
CA TRP A 88 -2.36 14.51 10.87
C TRP A 88 -2.12 15.81 10.13
N ASP A 89 -1.95 15.70 8.82
CA ASP A 89 -1.69 16.79 7.89
C ASP A 89 -2.81 16.84 6.83
N TRP A 90 -3.21 18.02 6.40
CA TRP A 90 -4.34 18.27 5.51
C TRP A 90 -3.94 19.11 4.30
N GLU A 91 -2.64 19.35 4.09
CA GLU A 91 -2.13 20.16 2.99
C GLU A 91 -2.46 19.54 1.64
N ASP A 92 -2.23 18.22 1.50
CA ASP A 92 -2.55 17.48 0.28
C ASP A 92 -4.04 17.60 -0.10
N LEU A 93 -4.94 17.53 0.90
CA LEU A 93 -6.38 17.71 0.67
C LEU A 93 -6.70 19.11 0.18
N ARG A 94 -6.04 20.13 0.73
CA ARG A 94 -6.21 21.52 0.27
C ARG A 94 -5.84 21.64 -1.21
N VAL A 95 -4.73 21.05 -1.63
CA VAL A 95 -4.29 21.04 -3.04
C VAL A 95 -5.34 20.39 -3.93
N ILE A 96 -5.92 19.26 -3.49
CA ILE A 96 -6.96 18.54 -4.25
C ILE A 96 -8.25 19.36 -4.30
N ASN A 97 -8.72 19.93 -3.17
CA ASN A 97 -9.93 20.72 -3.15
C ASN A 97 -9.78 22.05 -3.91
N THR A 98 -8.58 22.65 -3.95
CA THR A 98 -8.30 23.82 -4.80
C THR A 98 -8.50 23.49 -6.27
N TYR A 99 -8.08 22.30 -6.74
CA TYR A 99 -8.38 21.84 -8.08
C TYR A 99 -9.91 21.85 -8.35
N PHE A 100 -10.70 21.19 -7.49
CA PHE A 100 -12.16 21.12 -7.66
C PHE A 100 -12.84 22.49 -7.63
N GLN A 101 -12.29 23.45 -6.89
CA GLN A 101 -12.82 24.81 -6.84
C GLN A 101 -12.68 25.53 -8.18
N TRP A 102 -11.56 25.31 -8.91
CA TRP A 102 -11.18 26.12 -10.06
C TRP A 102 -11.10 25.37 -11.40
N CYS A 103 -11.17 24.03 -11.43
CA CYS A 103 -11.05 23.25 -12.67
C CYS A 103 -12.05 23.63 -13.76
N LYS A 104 -13.19 24.24 -13.39
CA LYS A 104 -14.22 24.72 -14.32
C LYS A 104 -13.78 25.91 -15.17
N ASN A 105 -12.65 26.55 -14.86
CA ASN A 105 -12.04 27.57 -15.71
C ASN A 105 -11.55 27.00 -17.05
N CYS A 106 -11.26 25.71 -17.12
CA CYS A 106 -10.95 25.02 -18.37
C CYS A 106 -12.25 24.64 -19.09
N ASP A 107 -12.47 25.14 -20.29
CA ASP A 107 -13.66 24.85 -21.11
C ASP A 107 -13.59 23.48 -21.78
N ASP A 108 -12.38 22.86 -21.87
CA ASP A 108 -12.23 21.53 -22.45
C ASP A 108 -12.75 20.44 -21.46
N VAL A 109 -13.98 20.00 -21.74
CA VAL A 109 -14.65 18.98 -20.92
C VAL A 109 -13.92 17.64 -20.93
N ASN A 110 -13.29 17.27 -22.05
CA ASN A 110 -12.57 15.98 -22.15
C ASN A 110 -11.29 16.01 -21.30
N ALA A 111 -10.54 17.10 -21.38
CA ALA A 111 -9.37 17.32 -20.53
C ALA A 111 -9.79 17.32 -19.04
N ARG A 112 -10.84 18.06 -18.69
CA ARG A 112 -11.35 18.08 -17.31
C ARG A 112 -11.72 16.68 -16.81
N ASN A 113 -12.47 15.90 -17.59
CA ASN A 113 -12.90 14.56 -17.16
C ASN A 113 -11.72 13.69 -16.71
N HIS A 114 -10.60 13.75 -17.43
CA HIS A 114 -9.40 12.99 -17.05
C HIS A 114 -8.84 13.46 -15.70
N TYR A 115 -8.63 14.75 -15.53
CA TYR A 115 -8.01 15.32 -14.31
C TYR A 115 -8.99 15.38 -13.13
N ASP A 116 -10.30 15.52 -13.39
CA ASP A 116 -11.35 15.35 -12.38
C ASP A 116 -11.32 13.91 -11.83
N GLY A 117 -11.26 12.91 -12.72
CA GLY A 117 -11.14 11.51 -12.33
C GLY A 117 -9.88 11.23 -11.50
N PHE A 118 -8.74 11.83 -11.87
CA PHE A 118 -7.51 11.72 -11.09
C PHE A 118 -7.64 12.41 -9.72
N SER A 119 -8.27 13.58 -9.65
CA SER A 119 -8.49 14.31 -8.39
C SER A 119 -9.46 13.57 -7.46
N HIS A 120 -10.50 12.93 -8.00
CA HIS A 120 -11.39 12.04 -7.25
C HIS A 120 -10.62 10.83 -6.68
N PHE A 121 -9.79 10.16 -7.50
CA PHE A 121 -8.93 9.08 -7.04
C PHE A 121 -8.03 9.54 -5.87
N MET A 122 -7.39 10.69 -5.99
CA MET A 122 -6.47 11.18 -4.96
C MET A 122 -7.19 11.59 -3.68
N ARG A 123 -8.40 12.18 -3.77
CA ARG A 123 -9.20 12.50 -2.57
C ARG A 123 -9.64 11.21 -1.86
N ALA A 124 -10.09 10.22 -2.62
CA ALA A 124 -10.42 8.91 -2.07
C ALA A 124 -9.21 8.25 -1.39
N TYR A 125 -8.03 8.27 -2.03
CA TYR A 125 -6.80 7.74 -1.46
C TYR A 125 -6.42 8.47 -0.16
N PHE A 126 -6.47 9.81 -0.16
CA PHE A 126 -6.20 10.63 1.02
C PHE A 126 -7.11 10.23 2.19
N TYR A 127 -8.42 10.22 2.00
CA TYR A 127 -9.35 9.90 3.08
C TYR A 127 -9.27 8.44 3.52
N PHE A 128 -9.07 7.51 2.60
CA PHE A 128 -8.86 6.11 2.96
C PHE A 128 -7.66 5.94 3.90
N THR A 129 -6.52 6.54 3.59
CA THR A 129 -5.33 6.46 4.44
C THR A 129 -5.53 7.15 5.80
N LYS A 130 -6.28 8.26 5.85
CA LYS A 130 -6.67 8.90 7.11
C LYS A 130 -7.57 8.00 7.95
N VAL A 131 -8.58 7.36 7.36
CA VAL A 131 -9.47 6.42 8.07
C VAL A 131 -8.71 5.19 8.55
N GLN A 132 -7.81 4.62 7.75
CA GLN A 132 -6.97 3.51 8.20
C GLN A 132 -6.18 3.85 9.46
N ARG A 133 -5.66 5.08 9.54
CA ARG A 133 -4.76 5.51 10.61
C ARG A 133 -5.49 6.06 11.84
N TYR A 134 -6.61 6.77 11.65
CA TYR A 134 -7.27 7.56 12.71
C TYR A 134 -8.71 7.14 13.02
N GLY A 135 -9.32 6.31 12.18
CA GLY A 135 -10.75 6.02 12.28
C GLY A 135 -11.60 7.21 11.84
N ASP A 136 -12.34 7.80 12.76
CA ASP A 136 -13.14 8.99 12.50
C ASP A 136 -12.24 10.21 12.22
N VAL A 137 -12.55 10.94 11.14
CA VAL A 137 -11.81 12.15 10.70
C VAL A 137 -12.79 13.19 10.14
N PRO A 138 -12.49 14.50 10.24
CA PRO A 138 -13.35 15.50 9.59
C PRO A 138 -13.27 15.37 8.07
N TYR A 139 -14.43 15.40 7.40
CA TYR A 139 -14.51 15.37 5.94
C TYR A 139 -14.70 16.77 5.38
N TYR A 140 -13.86 17.13 4.42
CA TYR A 140 -13.92 18.43 3.72
C TYR A 140 -13.83 18.19 2.22
N ASP A 141 -14.78 18.72 1.47
CA ASP A 141 -14.83 18.72 0.00
C ASP A 141 -14.69 20.12 -0.60
N GLU A 142 -14.29 21.09 0.23
CA GLU A 142 -14.07 22.49 -0.13
C GLU A 142 -12.74 23.01 0.44
N VAL A 143 -12.27 24.15 -0.07
CA VAL A 143 -11.10 24.84 0.46
C VAL A 143 -11.49 25.66 1.69
N ILE A 144 -10.91 25.33 2.84
CA ILE A 144 -11.19 26.01 4.11
C ILE A 144 -10.30 27.24 4.23
N GLY A 145 -10.89 28.41 4.45
CA GLY A 145 -10.19 29.64 4.74
C GLY A 145 -9.69 29.72 6.19
N SER A 146 -8.68 30.56 6.44
CA SER A 146 -8.13 30.74 7.80
C SER A 146 -9.11 31.39 8.78
N LYS A 147 -10.25 31.92 8.30
CA LYS A 147 -11.29 32.53 9.11
C LYS A 147 -12.55 31.66 9.29
N ASP A 148 -12.59 30.49 8.67
CA ASP A 148 -13.73 29.58 8.67
C ASP A 148 -13.72 28.70 9.96
N ASN A 149 -13.87 29.39 11.10
CA ASN A 149 -13.74 28.74 12.42
C ASN A 149 -14.70 27.56 12.61
N GLU A 150 -15.91 27.60 12.05
CA GLU A 150 -16.87 26.49 12.14
C GLU A 150 -16.34 25.22 11.47
N LEU A 151 -15.69 25.34 10.30
CA LEU A 151 -15.10 24.22 9.59
C LEU A 151 -13.76 23.80 10.22
N LEU A 152 -12.92 24.77 10.61
CA LEU A 152 -11.61 24.48 11.20
C LEU A 152 -11.72 23.68 12.50
N TYR A 153 -12.76 23.89 13.28
CA TYR A 153 -12.98 23.25 14.58
C TYR A 153 -14.17 22.28 14.62
N LYS A 154 -14.67 21.87 13.44
CA LYS A 154 -15.76 20.89 13.41
C LYS A 154 -15.31 19.55 14.03
N PRO A 155 -16.21 18.79 14.68
CA PRO A 155 -15.91 17.46 15.18
C PRO A 155 -15.59 16.51 14.03
N ARG A 156 -14.98 15.36 14.35
CA ARG A 156 -14.74 14.31 13.39
C ARG A 156 -16.04 13.72 12.88
N ASP A 157 -16.11 13.50 11.59
CA ASP A 157 -17.18 12.73 10.96
C ASP A 157 -16.90 11.23 11.19
N SER A 158 -17.96 10.42 11.25
CA SER A 158 -17.81 8.99 11.45
C SER A 158 -17.09 8.34 10.28
N ARG A 159 -16.25 7.33 10.56
CA ARG A 159 -15.58 6.54 9.52
C ARG A 159 -16.56 6.00 8.47
N LYS A 160 -17.78 5.62 8.90
CA LYS A 160 -18.83 5.15 8.01
C LYS A 160 -19.18 6.19 6.94
N TYR A 161 -19.38 7.45 7.35
CA TYR A 161 -19.66 8.56 6.43
C TYR A 161 -18.48 8.86 5.53
N VAL A 162 -17.27 8.94 6.09
CA VAL A 162 -16.05 9.23 5.30
C VAL A 162 -15.79 8.14 4.29
N MET A 163 -15.93 6.85 4.66
CA MET A 163 -15.75 5.74 3.73
C MET A 163 -16.85 5.69 2.65
N GLN A 164 -18.06 6.13 2.95
CA GLN A 164 -19.07 6.32 1.91
C GLN A 164 -18.61 7.34 0.88
N LYS A 165 -18.05 8.49 1.32
CA LYS A 165 -17.48 9.52 0.43
C LYS A 165 -16.29 8.99 -0.38
N VAL A 166 -15.44 8.16 0.23
CA VAL A 166 -14.36 7.46 -0.47
C VAL A 166 -14.90 6.58 -1.61
N MET A 167 -15.98 5.83 -1.37
CA MET A 167 -16.58 5.00 -2.43
C MET A 167 -17.21 5.86 -3.54
N GLU A 168 -17.90 6.95 -3.18
CA GLU A 168 -18.46 7.90 -4.15
C GLU A 168 -17.38 8.51 -5.04
N ASP A 169 -16.26 8.96 -4.46
CA ASP A 169 -15.12 9.48 -5.21
C ASP A 169 -14.50 8.42 -6.13
N LEU A 170 -14.37 7.17 -5.66
CA LEU A 170 -13.84 6.07 -6.49
C LEU A 170 -14.77 5.73 -7.65
N ASP A 171 -16.09 5.81 -7.47
CA ASP A 171 -17.05 5.61 -8.55
C ASP A 171 -16.92 6.70 -9.63
N GLN A 172 -16.71 7.95 -9.24
CA GLN A 172 -16.42 9.05 -10.17
C GLN A 172 -15.09 8.82 -10.89
N ALA A 173 -14.03 8.42 -10.17
CA ALA A 173 -12.73 8.13 -10.77
C ALA A 173 -12.82 6.97 -11.79
N ILE A 174 -13.51 5.88 -11.46
CA ILE A 174 -13.71 4.72 -12.36
C ILE A 174 -14.46 5.13 -13.63
N PHE A 175 -15.46 6.02 -13.50
CA PHE A 175 -16.25 6.51 -14.63
C PHE A 175 -15.45 7.43 -15.57
N MET A 176 -14.60 8.31 -15.00
CA MET A 176 -13.92 9.38 -15.74
C MET A 176 -12.55 8.98 -16.30
N LEU A 177 -11.83 8.08 -15.59
CA LEU A 177 -10.47 7.73 -15.95
C LEU A 177 -10.40 6.78 -17.17
N PRO A 178 -9.34 6.89 -18.01
CA PRO A 178 -9.16 6.04 -19.20
C PRO A 178 -8.82 4.60 -18.83
N GLU A 179 -9.12 3.67 -19.74
CA GLU A 179 -8.80 2.23 -19.62
C GLU A 179 -7.37 1.88 -20.09
N THR A 180 -6.48 2.85 -20.15
CA THR A 180 -5.08 2.63 -20.52
C THR A 180 -4.35 1.78 -19.50
N LYS A 181 -3.36 0.98 -19.96
CA LYS A 181 -2.52 0.13 -19.12
C LYS A 181 -1.11 0.69 -19.02
N THR A 182 -0.97 1.82 -18.35
CA THR A 182 0.32 2.48 -18.07
C THR A 182 0.68 2.28 -16.60
N PRO A 183 1.77 1.56 -16.25
CA PRO A 183 2.05 1.21 -14.86
C PRO A 183 2.53 2.39 -14.01
N TYR A 184 2.66 3.60 -14.57
CA TYR A 184 3.12 4.80 -13.87
C TYR A 184 2.11 5.95 -13.87
N GLU A 185 0.90 5.70 -14.39
CA GLU A 185 -0.16 6.70 -14.44
C GLU A 185 -1.44 6.16 -13.81
N VAL A 186 -2.13 7.02 -13.07
CA VAL A 186 -3.43 6.67 -12.52
C VAL A 186 -4.45 6.56 -13.65
N ASN A 187 -5.16 5.44 -13.67
CA ASN A 187 -6.15 5.08 -14.69
C ASN A 187 -7.32 4.34 -14.05
N LYS A 188 -8.33 3.95 -14.82
CA LYS A 188 -9.51 3.24 -14.34
C LYS A 188 -9.16 2.00 -13.51
N TRP A 189 -8.14 1.24 -13.94
CA TRP A 189 -7.75 0.01 -13.25
C TRP A 189 -7.12 0.29 -11.89
N THR A 190 -6.40 1.42 -11.75
CA THR A 190 -5.89 1.89 -10.48
C THR A 190 -7.02 2.27 -9.53
N ALA A 191 -8.07 2.93 -10.03
CA ALA A 191 -9.24 3.28 -9.24
C ALA A 191 -10.03 2.05 -8.78
N LEU A 192 -10.21 1.05 -9.64
CA LEU A 192 -10.80 -0.25 -9.27
C LEU A 192 -9.97 -0.99 -8.22
N ALA A 193 -8.64 -0.99 -8.36
CA ALA A 193 -7.74 -1.62 -7.39
C ALA A 193 -7.82 -0.93 -6.01
N LEU A 194 -7.87 0.42 -5.98
CA LEU A 194 -8.06 1.15 -4.73
C LEU A 194 -9.46 0.90 -4.15
N LYS A 195 -10.51 0.82 -4.96
CA LYS A 195 -11.86 0.49 -4.50
C LYS A 195 -11.90 -0.90 -3.88
N SER A 196 -11.30 -1.89 -4.54
CA SER A 196 -11.14 -3.25 -4.02
C SER A 196 -10.47 -3.25 -2.63
N ARG A 197 -9.31 -2.57 -2.50
CA ARG A 197 -8.53 -2.46 -1.25
C ARG A 197 -9.31 -1.76 -0.14
N ALA A 198 -9.86 -0.58 -0.43
CA ALA A 198 -10.54 0.25 0.55
C ALA A 198 -11.83 -0.39 1.06
N ALA A 199 -12.61 -0.98 0.17
CA ALA A 199 -13.84 -1.68 0.51
C ALA A 199 -13.57 -2.98 1.30
N LEU A 200 -12.50 -3.76 0.95
CA LEU A 200 -12.08 -4.92 1.75
C LEU A 200 -11.68 -4.51 3.15
N PHE A 201 -10.81 -3.47 3.26
CA PHE A 201 -10.36 -2.97 4.56
C PHE A 201 -11.55 -2.60 5.44
N GLU A 202 -12.43 -1.76 4.94
CA GLU A 202 -13.56 -1.26 5.71
C GLU A 202 -14.57 -2.37 6.04
N GLY A 203 -14.88 -3.24 5.09
CA GLY A 203 -15.82 -4.36 5.30
C GLY A 203 -15.32 -5.33 6.37
N THR A 204 -14.07 -5.77 6.29
CA THR A 204 -13.48 -6.66 7.29
C THR A 204 -13.29 -5.94 8.63
N PHE A 205 -12.85 -4.68 8.63
CA PHE A 205 -12.77 -3.90 9.86
C PHE A 205 -14.13 -3.83 10.58
N ARG A 206 -15.20 -3.46 9.86
CA ARG A 206 -16.55 -3.41 10.47
C ARG A 206 -16.99 -4.77 11.00
N LYS A 207 -16.76 -5.85 10.24
CA LYS A 207 -17.11 -7.20 10.63
C LYS A 207 -16.44 -7.61 11.94
N TYR A 208 -15.11 -7.55 12.00
CA TYR A 208 -14.31 -7.98 13.14
C TYR A 208 -14.41 -7.07 14.37
N HIS A 209 -14.69 -5.78 14.15
CA HIS A 209 -14.90 -4.81 15.22
C HIS A 209 -16.39 -4.61 15.60
N ASN A 210 -17.30 -5.42 15.03
CA ASN A 210 -18.74 -5.43 15.33
C ASN A 210 -19.43 -4.07 15.11
N LEU A 211 -19.12 -3.38 14.00
CA LEU A 211 -19.67 -2.06 13.68
C LEU A 211 -20.91 -2.09 12.77
N GLY A 212 -21.33 -3.31 12.31
CA GLY A 212 -22.46 -3.49 11.39
C GLY A 212 -22.19 -3.01 9.96
N ASP A 213 -23.14 -3.26 9.06
CA ASP A 213 -23.13 -2.82 7.64
C ASP A 213 -21.81 -3.15 6.89
N TRP A 214 -21.24 -4.30 7.16
CA TRP A 214 -19.97 -4.73 6.59
C TRP A 214 -20.12 -5.45 5.24
N GLU A 215 -21.27 -6.12 5.03
CA GLU A 215 -21.53 -6.94 3.85
C GLU A 215 -21.47 -6.12 2.55
N GLU A 216 -22.04 -4.92 2.58
CA GLU A 216 -22.05 -4.06 1.40
C GLU A 216 -20.65 -3.66 0.96
N MET A 217 -19.77 -3.36 1.91
CA MET A 217 -18.37 -3.06 1.60
C MET A 217 -17.66 -4.26 0.98
N LEU A 218 -17.86 -5.47 1.52
CA LEU A 218 -17.25 -6.68 0.96
C LEU A 218 -17.80 -7.02 -0.44
N LYS A 219 -19.10 -6.78 -0.70
CA LYS A 219 -19.68 -6.93 -2.04
C LYS A 219 -19.04 -5.96 -3.03
N GLN A 220 -18.83 -4.70 -2.64
CA GLN A 220 -18.14 -3.72 -3.48
C GLN A 220 -16.69 -4.11 -3.74
N SER A 221 -15.97 -4.63 -2.74
CA SER A 221 -14.61 -5.17 -2.92
C SER A 221 -14.59 -6.32 -3.92
N ALA A 222 -15.45 -7.31 -3.75
CA ALA A 222 -15.54 -8.44 -4.65
C ALA A 222 -15.90 -8.02 -6.09
N ALA A 223 -16.86 -7.10 -6.25
CA ALA A 223 -17.29 -6.61 -7.56
C ALA A 223 -16.17 -5.83 -8.28
N ALA A 224 -15.49 -4.90 -7.59
CA ALA A 224 -14.39 -4.14 -8.16
C ALA A 224 -13.20 -5.03 -8.54
N SER A 225 -12.88 -6.02 -7.69
CA SER A 225 -11.85 -7.02 -7.97
C SER A 225 -12.20 -7.85 -9.19
N LEU A 226 -13.42 -8.38 -9.25
CA LEU A 226 -13.87 -9.22 -10.36
C LEU A 226 -13.89 -8.45 -11.70
N GLU A 227 -14.33 -7.20 -11.68
CA GLU A 227 -14.29 -6.35 -12.89
C GLU A 227 -12.86 -6.18 -13.39
N LEU A 228 -11.89 -5.91 -12.50
CA LEU A 228 -10.49 -5.79 -12.87
C LEU A 228 -9.91 -7.11 -13.38
N ILE A 229 -10.21 -8.23 -12.74
CA ILE A 229 -9.78 -9.58 -13.15
C ILE A 229 -10.28 -9.90 -14.57
N GLN A 230 -11.55 -9.63 -14.85
CA GLN A 230 -12.18 -10.02 -16.10
C GLN A 230 -11.91 -9.06 -17.25
N LYS A 231 -11.80 -7.76 -16.98
CA LYS A 231 -11.75 -6.71 -18.01
C LYS A 231 -10.42 -5.98 -18.09
N GLY A 232 -9.60 -6.00 -17.02
CA GLY A 232 -8.34 -5.26 -16.96
C GLY A 232 -7.25 -5.78 -17.90
N GLY A 233 -7.35 -7.05 -18.34
CA GLY A 233 -6.37 -7.67 -19.23
C GLY A 233 -4.98 -7.79 -18.61
N PHE A 234 -4.88 -7.83 -17.28
CA PHE A 234 -3.64 -8.10 -16.53
C PHE A 234 -3.42 -9.60 -16.38
N SER A 235 -2.17 -9.99 -16.18
CA SER A 235 -1.76 -11.35 -15.89
C SER A 235 -0.56 -11.35 -14.95
N LEU A 236 -0.33 -12.43 -14.22
CA LEU A 236 0.85 -12.53 -13.35
C LEU A 236 2.14 -12.59 -14.15
N TYR A 237 3.17 -11.93 -13.65
CA TYR A 237 4.52 -12.01 -14.20
C TYR A 237 5.09 -13.41 -13.95
N LYS A 238 5.45 -14.13 -15.04
CA LYS A 238 5.94 -15.52 -15.00
C LYS A 238 7.30 -15.71 -15.69
N THR A 239 8.00 -14.62 -16.01
CA THR A 239 9.26 -14.68 -16.77
C THR A 239 10.44 -15.00 -15.83
N GLY A 240 11.34 -15.87 -16.31
CA GLY A 240 12.55 -16.27 -15.57
C GLY A 240 12.36 -17.51 -14.70
N SER A 241 13.44 -17.92 -14.04
CA SER A 241 13.45 -19.07 -13.12
C SER A 241 13.02 -18.71 -11.69
N THR A 242 12.97 -17.43 -11.38
CA THR A 242 12.59 -16.88 -10.07
C THR A 242 11.56 -15.74 -10.24
N PRO A 243 10.37 -16.04 -10.84
CA PRO A 243 9.46 -15.00 -11.31
C PRO A 243 8.95 -14.09 -10.18
N TYR A 244 8.79 -14.61 -8.97
CA TYR A 244 8.39 -13.79 -7.83
C TYR A 244 9.44 -12.74 -7.47
N ARG A 245 10.72 -13.12 -7.34
CA ARG A 245 11.82 -12.18 -7.07
C ARG A 245 12.07 -11.24 -8.25
N ASP A 246 12.04 -11.78 -9.48
CA ASP A 246 12.35 -11.02 -10.70
C ASP A 246 11.30 -9.94 -10.99
N LEU A 247 10.09 -10.10 -10.47
CA LEU A 247 9.06 -9.04 -10.47
C LEU A 247 9.53 -7.79 -9.74
N PHE A 248 10.27 -7.92 -8.62
CA PHE A 248 10.65 -6.79 -7.75
C PHE A 248 12.10 -6.33 -7.99
N ALA A 249 12.98 -7.18 -8.46
CA ALA A 249 14.41 -6.90 -8.65
C ALA A 249 14.69 -6.40 -10.08
N ARG A 250 14.08 -5.28 -10.47
CA ARG A 250 14.19 -4.69 -11.81
C ARG A 250 13.92 -3.19 -11.82
N LEU A 251 14.34 -2.50 -12.88
CA LEU A 251 14.21 -1.05 -12.99
C LEU A 251 12.79 -0.63 -13.38
N ASP A 252 12.19 -1.29 -14.35
CA ASP A 252 10.90 -0.93 -14.90
C ASP A 252 9.79 -1.91 -14.48
N ALA A 253 8.63 -1.35 -14.15
CA ALA A 253 7.44 -2.11 -13.77
C ALA A 253 6.90 -2.91 -14.97
N PRO A 254 6.70 -4.24 -14.85
CA PRO A 254 6.06 -5.03 -15.89
C PRO A 254 4.56 -4.72 -15.93
N ALA A 255 4.11 -4.07 -17.01
CA ALA A 255 2.72 -3.64 -17.20
C ALA A 255 1.71 -4.81 -17.28
N GLU A 256 2.20 -6.04 -17.37
CA GLU A 256 1.35 -7.23 -17.32
C GLU A 256 0.77 -7.50 -15.93
N GLU A 257 1.51 -7.21 -14.84
CA GLU A 257 1.04 -7.43 -13.46
C GLU A 257 0.89 -6.13 -12.67
N ILE A 258 1.74 -5.12 -12.92
CA ILE A 258 1.76 -3.88 -12.16
C ILE A 258 0.70 -2.92 -12.68
N ILE A 259 -0.28 -2.60 -11.85
CA ILE A 259 -1.37 -1.67 -12.15
C ILE A 259 -0.91 -0.23 -11.94
N LEU A 260 -0.21 0.03 -10.81
CA LEU A 260 0.47 1.29 -10.54
C LEU A 260 1.76 1.02 -9.77
N GLY A 261 2.87 1.54 -10.27
CA GLY A 261 4.17 1.52 -9.63
C GLY A 261 4.73 2.94 -9.43
N ARG A 262 5.53 3.12 -8.39
CA ARG A 262 6.34 4.33 -8.24
C ARG A 262 7.65 4.16 -8.97
N ARG A 263 7.96 5.09 -9.87
CA ARG A 263 9.21 5.07 -10.63
C ARG A 263 10.33 5.73 -9.84
N TYR A 264 11.52 5.16 -9.94
CA TYR A 264 12.77 5.71 -9.44
C TYR A 264 13.78 5.82 -10.58
N SER A 265 14.75 6.71 -10.46
CA SER A 265 15.73 6.99 -11.53
C SER A 265 17.06 7.45 -10.96
N THR A 266 18.13 6.82 -11.42
CA THR A 266 19.51 7.24 -11.09
C THR A 266 19.83 8.59 -11.71
N GLU A 267 19.37 8.85 -12.95
CA GLU A 267 19.63 10.11 -13.66
C GLU A 267 18.98 11.30 -12.95
N LEU A 268 17.78 11.11 -12.39
CA LEU A 268 17.05 12.14 -11.66
C LEU A 268 17.40 12.17 -10.17
N SER A 269 18.27 11.27 -9.69
CA SER A 269 18.62 11.12 -8.28
C SER A 269 17.38 10.88 -7.38
N ILE A 270 16.34 10.26 -7.92
CA ILE A 270 15.15 9.83 -7.19
C ILE A 270 15.34 8.35 -6.84
N LEU A 271 15.79 8.07 -5.63
CA LEU A 271 16.27 6.77 -5.19
C LEU A 271 15.69 6.41 -3.81
N HIS A 272 15.77 5.15 -3.41
CA HIS A 272 15.31 4.66 -2.12
C HIS A 272 16.33 3.70 -1.47
N ASN A 273 16.00 3.15 -0.29
CA ASN A 273 16.92 2.36 0.54
C ASN A 273 16.55 0.88 0.67
N SER A 274 15.55 0.37 -0.05
CA SER A 274 15.09 -1.01 0.13
C SER A 274 16.22 -2.04 0.05
N GLN A 275 17.13 -1.93 -0.94
CA GLN A 275 18.28 -2.83 -1.04
C GLN A 275 19.32 -2.57 0.05
N CYS A 276 19.63 -1.32 0.36
CA CYS A 276 20.57 -0.95 1.40
C CYS A 276 20.16 -1.53 2.77
N ASN A 277 18.89 -1.44 3.12
CA ASN A 277 18.37 -1.95 4.39
C ASN A 277 18.60 -3.46 4.54
N SER A 278 18.56 -4.22 3.45
CA SER A 278 18.89 -5.65 3.44
C SER A 278 20.41 -5.91 3.46
N MET A 279 21.14 -5.25 2.55
CA MET A 279 22.51 -5.67 2.21
C MET A 279 23.59 -5.08 3.11
N THR A 280 23.29 -3.99 3.83
CA THR A 280 24.26 -3.36 4.76
C THR A 280 23.88 -3.49 6.22
N GLY A 281 22.65 -3.93 6.52
CA GLY A 281 22.13 -3.98 7.87
C GLY A 281 21.86 -2.60 8.48
N ASN A 282 21.66 -1.57 7.67
CA ASN A 282 21.42 -0.19 8.13
C ASN A 282 20.28 -0.10 9.15
N GLN A 283 19.11 -0.66 8.83
CA GLN A 283 17.95 -0.76 9.72
C GLN A 283 17.82 -2.14 10.38
N ARG A 284 18.61 -3.11 9.94
CA ARG A 284 18.50 -4.55 10.30
C ARG A 284 17.06 -5.06 10.14
N VAL A 285 16.36 -4.61 9.08
CA VAL A 285 15.02 -5.08 8.73
C VAL A 285 15.06 -6.60 8.54
N SER A 286 14.23 -7.31 9.29
CA SER A 286 14.30 -8.76 9.40
C SER A 286 12.90 -9.35 9.44
N PHE A 287 12.71 -10.47 8.76
CA PHE A 287 11.51 -11.26 8.96
C PHE A 287 11.52 -11.96 10.32
N THR A 288 10.35 -12.28 10.84
CA THR A 288 10.19 -13.07 12.05
C THR A 288 10.05 -14.56 11.72
N LYS A 289 10.29 -15.43 12.71
CA LYS A 289 10.03 -16.87 12.56
C LYS A 289 8.56 -17.12 12.22
N ARG A 290 7.65 -16.37 12.83
CA ARG A 290 6.21 -16.45 12.53
C ARG A 290 5.91 -16.23 11.05
N PHE A 291 6.55 -15.27 10.40
CA PHE A 291 6.42 -15.08 8.95
C PHE A 291 6.95 -16.29 8.17
N VAL A 292 8.11 -16.80 8.53
CA VAL A 292 8.73 -17.96 7.85
C VAL A 292 7.86 -19.22 8.01
N ASP A 293 7.20 -19.37 9.14
CA ASP A 293 6.30 -20.49 9.41
C ASP A 293 5.01 -20.44 8.59
N HIS A 294 4.64 -19.29 7.98
CA HIS A 294 3.51 -19.22 7.04
C HIS A 294 3.78 -19.91 5.72
N TYR A 295 5.05 -20.06 5.30
CA TYR A 295 5.36 -20.79 4.07
C TYR A 295 5.07 -22.28 4.23
N LEU A 296 4.38 -22.86 3.26
CA LEU A 296 4.13 -24.30 3.17
C LEU A 296 5.42 -25.06 2.77
N MET A 297 5.35 -26.37 2.74
CA MET A 297 6.27 -27.20 1.97
C MET A 297 5.96 -27.06 0.48
N ALA A 298 6.89 -27.44 -0.39
CA ALA A 298 6.72 -27.36 -1.85
C ALA A 298 5.53 -28.22 -2.35
N ASP A 299 5.18 -29.28 -1.65
CA ASP A 299 4.04 -30.16 -1.93
C ASP A 299 2.71 -29.64 -1.35
N GLY A 300 2.69 -28.44 -0.77
CA GLY A 300 1.51 -27.85 -0.14
C GLY A 300 1.24 -28.29 1.30
N SER A 301 1.98 -29.24 1.84
CA SER A 301 1.82 -29.67 3.23
C SER A 301 2.29 -28.58 4.20
N ARG A 302 1.69 -28.56 5.39
CA ARG A 302 2.02 -27.56 6.42
C ARG A 302 3.38 -27.88 7.07
N TYR A 303 4.29 -26.94 7.01
CA TYR A 303 5.58 -27.06 7.71
C TYR A 303 5.41 -27.22 9.22
N THR A 304 4.47 -26.50 9.78
CA THR A 304 4.18 -26.45 11.21
C THR A 304 3.53 -27.72 11.76
N ASP A 305 3.05 -28.61 10.90
CA ASP A 305 2.57 -29.94 11.31
C ASP A 305 3.73 -30.95 11.52
N LYS A 306 4.97 -30.61 11.13
CA LYS A 306 6.12 -31.47 11.32
C LYS A 306 6.57 -31.46 12.78
N PRO A 307 6.66 -32.64 13.45
CA PRO A 307 7.13 -32.68 14.83
C PRO A 307 8.54 -32.08 14.98
N GLY A 308 8.71 -31.15 15.91
CA GLY A 308 10.00 -30.52 16.21
C GLY A 308 10.41 -29.41 15.22
N HIS A 309 9.52 -28.97 14.32
CA HIS A 309 9.78 -27.90 13.35
C HIS A 309 10.34 -26.62 14.00
N GLU A 310 9.93 -26.33 15.23
CA GLU A 310 10.36 -25.16 15.99
C GLU A 310 11.85 -25.19 16.41
N LYS A 311 12.48 -26.37 16.30
CA LYS A 311 13.90 -26.62 16.62
C LYS A 311 14.73 -26.99 15.40
N ASN A 312 14.22 -26.82 14.21
CA ASN A 312 15.00 -27.00 13.00
C ASN A 312 16.04 -25.87 12.89
N GLU A 313 17.28 -26.26 12.63
CA GLU A 313 18.34 -25.32 12.27
C GLU A 313 18.04 -24.71 10.90
N PHE A 314 18.62 -23.55 10.59
CA PHE A 314 18.26 -22.72 9.45
C PHE A 314 18.19 -23.47 8.12
N VAL A 315 19.21 -24.27 7.80
CA VAL A 315 19.24 -25.01 6.52
C VAL A 315 18.11 -26.03 6.43
N ALA A 316 17.84 -26.77 7.49
CA ALA A 316 16.73 -27.72 7.54
C ALA A 316 15.36 -27.02 7.49
N GLU A 317 15.26 -25.87 8.14
CA GLU A 317 14.05 -25.05 8.16
C GLU A 317 13.65 -24.53 6.77
N VAL A 318 14.61 -24.10 5.95
CA VAL A 318 14.34 -23.47 4.65
C VAL A 318 14.34 -24.46 3.48
N THR A 319 14.68 -25.72 3.70
CA THR A 319 14.78 -26.74 2.64
C THR A 319 13.41 -27.33 2.31
N GLY A 320 13.12 -27.46 1.00
CA GLY A 320 11.91 -28.12 0.49
C GLY A 320 10.61 -27.34 0.76
N ARG A 321 10.73 -26.03 0.97
CA ARG A 321 9.59 -25.13 1.24
C ARG A 321 9.01 -24.57 -0.07
N ASP A 322 7.87 -23.89 0.05
CA ASP A 322 7.30 -23.04 -1.00
C ASP A 322 8.42 -22.28 -1.72
N PRO A 323 8.52 -22.37 -3.06
CA PRO A 323 9.62 -21.75 -3.81
C PRO A 323 9.78 -20.25 -3.59
N ARG A 324 8.71 -19.54 -3.18
CA ARG A 324 8.75 -18.11 -2.85
C ARG A 324 9.62 -17.82 -1.63
N LEU A 325 9.82 -18.80 -0.71
CA LEU A 325 10.68 -18.59 0.46
C LEU A 325 12.10 -18.22 0.03
N SER A 326 12.72 -19.02 -0.85
CA SER A 326 14.07 -18.77 -1.37
C SER A 326 14.17 -17.57 -2.30
N GLN A 327 13.04 -17.03 -2.75
CA GLN A 327 12.96 -15.79 -3.55
C GLN A 327 12.71 -14.55 -2.67
N THR A 328 12.39 -14.76 -1.39
CA THR A 328 12.11 -13.70 -0.41
C THR A 328 13.23 -13.56 0.61
N ILE A 329 13.79 -14.67 1.08
CA ILE A 329 14.81 -14.73 2.14
C ILE A 329 16.11 -15.30 1.56
N LEU A 330 17.26 -14.80 2.03
CA LEU A 330 18.57 -15.32 1.70
C LEU A 330 18.71 -16.74 2.26
N THR A 331 18.65 -17.73 1.38
CA THR A 331 18.80 -19.15 1.67
C THR A 331 20.10 -19.69 1.05
N PRO A 332 20.60 -20.89 1.44
CA PRO A 332 21.73 -21.51 0.77
C PRO A 332 21.53 -21.58 -0.76
N GLY A 333 22.61 -21.34 -1.50
CA GLY A 333 22.61 -21.28 -2.96
C GLY A 333 22.25 -19.92 -3.56
N TYR A 334 21.92 -18.91 -2.76
CA TYR A 334 21.60 -17.58 -3.29
C TYR A 334 22.84 -16.89 -3.86
N VAL A 335 22.72 -16.44 -5.11
CA VAL A 335 23.72 -15.60 -5.80
C VAL A 335 23.08 -14.26 -6.13
N GLN A 336 23.68 -13.17 -5.64
CA GLN A 336 23.21 -11.83 -5.95
C GLN A 336 23.36 -11.54 -7.43
N LYS A 337 22.38 -10.94 -8.05
CA LYS A 337 22.39 -10.57 -9.47
C LYS A 337 23.66 -9.80 -9.84
N GLY A 338 24.26 -10.12 -10.98
CA GLY A 338 25.53 -9.53 -11.42
C GLY A 338 26.78 -10.06 -10.72
N THR A 339 26.67 -11.09 -9.87
CA THR A 339 27.79 -11.79 -9.23
C THR A 339 27.80 -13.26 -9.60
N THR A 340 28.87 -13.97 -9.23
CA THR A 340 29.02 -15.43 -9.41
C THR A 340 29.25 -16.15 -8.10
N LYS A 341 29.36 -15.42 -7.00
CA LYS A 341 29.66 -15.98 -5.69
C LYS A 341 28.39 -16.11 -4.87
N GLU A 342 28.20 -17.29 -4.29
CA GLU A 342 27.14 -17.52 -3.32
C GLU A 342 27.29 -16.60 -2.10
N MET A 343 26.18 -16.03 -1.67
CA MET A 343 26.11 -15.24 -0.44
C MET A 343 25.80 -16.17 0.73
N ILE A 344 26.63 -16.07 1.77
CA ILE A 344 26.43 -16.80 3.01
C ILE A 344 25.58 -15.93 3.95
N ASN A 345 24.49 -16.49 4.47
CA ASN A 345 23.71 -15.84 5.52
C ASN A 345 24.55 -15.77 6.81
N THR A 346 24.85 -14.57 7.25
CA THR A 346 25.65 -14.32 8.47
C THR A 346 24.82 -14.26 9.74
N LEU A 347 23.55 -14.65 9.66
CA LEU A 347 22.52 -14.69 10.70
C LEU A 347 22.33 -13.38 11.46
N SER A 348 23.32 -12.91 12.21
CA SER A 348 23.18 -11.75 13.10
C SER A 348 23.82 -10.45 12.60
N LYS A 349 24.61 -10.50 11.52
CA LYS A 349 25.36 -9.31 11.06
C LYS A 349 24.42 -8.24 10.48
N TYR A 350 23.49 -8.66 9.63
CA TYR A 350 22.61 -7.76 8.88
C TYR A 350 21.15 -7.80 9.36
N THR A 351 20.82 -8.72 10.27
CA THR A 351 19.48 -9.00 10.74
C THR A 351 19.40 -9.05 12.26
N LEU A 352 18.17 -8.95 12.80
CA LEU A 352 17.88 -9.21 14.22
C LEU A 352 17.52 -10.68 14.47
N THR A 353 16.98 -11.36 13.47
CA THR A 353 16.33 -12.67 13.58
C THR A 353 17.05 -13.79 12.84
N GLY A 354 17.99 -13.46 11.95
CA GLY A 354 18.63 -14.43 11.05
C GLY A 354 17.95 -14.54 9.68
N TYR A 355 16.76 -13.96 9.47
CA TYR A 355 16.04 -14.01 8.19
C TYR A 355 16.23 -12.71 7.40
N GLN A 356 17.28 -12.68 6.56
CA GLN A 356 17.60 -11.54 5.70
C GLN A 356 16.75 -11.60 4.43
N TYR A 357 16.06 -10.51 4.09
CA TYR A 357 15.27 -10.47 2.86
C TYR A 357 16.11 -10.18 1.62
N ILE A 358 15.65 -10.69 0.45
CA ILE A 358 16.26 -10.46 -0.87
C ILE A 358 15.25 -10.01 -1.92
N LYS A 359 14.01 -9.74 -1.54
CA LYS A 359 12.90 -9.44 -2.46
C LYS A 359 13.21 -8.28 -3.42
N TYR A 360 13.88 -7.21 -2.95
CA TYR A 360 14.21 -6.01 -3.72
C TYR A 360 15.72 -5.91 -4.04
N VAL A 361 16.44 -7.04 -4.05
CA VAL A 361 17.91 -7.03 -4.21
C VAL A 361 18.30 -7.27 -5.66
N MET A 362 18.97 -6.28 -6.25
CA MET A 362 19.60 -6.27 -7.56
C MET A 362 21.13 -6.38 -7.45
N GLU A 363 21.86 -5.80 -8.39
CA GLU A 363 23.32 -5.81 -8.44
C GLU A 363 23.96 -5.09 -7.25
N PRO A 364 25.20 -5.44 -6.82
CA PRO A 364 25.88 -4.88 -5.63
C PRO A 364 26.10 -3.36 -5.68
N GLN A 365 26.12 -2.74 -6.86
CA GLN A 365 26.25 -1.30 -7.01
C GLN A 365 25.14 -0.50 -6.33
N TYR A 366 24.01 -1.16 -6.02
CA TYR A 366 22.84 -0.58 -5.37
C TYR A 366 22.75 -0.87 -3.86
N ASP A 367 23.76 -1.54 -3.28
CA ASP A 367 23.75 -1.92 -1.85
C ASP A 367 23.87 -0.72 -0.89
N GLN A 368 24.39 0.42 -1.35
CA GLN A 368 24.63 1.60 -0.51
C GLN A 368 23.37 2.46 -0.34
N SER A 369 23.38 3.30 0.69
CA SER A 369 22.28 4.22 1.00
C SER A 369 21.94 5.13 -0.19
N ASN A 370 20.65 5.30 -0.45
CA ASN A 370 20.12 6.10 -1.55
C ASN A 370 20.70 5.71 -2.92
N LYS A 371 20.79 4.40 -3.18
CA LYS A 371 21.26 3.85 -4.46
C LYS A 371 20.26 2.93 -5.15
N SER A 372 19.15 2.60 -4.53
CA SER A 372 18.14 1.68 -5.10
C SER A 372 17.28 2.40 -6.15
N PRO A 373 17.40 2.08 -7.45
CA PRO A 373 16.61 2.69 -8.53
C PRO A 373 15.42 1.84 -8.98
N MET A 374 15.21 0.66 -8.40
CA MET A 374 14.13 -0.23 -8.81
C MET A 374 12.76 0.42 -8.53
N TYR A 375 11.78 0.18 -9.42
CA TYR A 375 10.41 0.62 -9.17
C TYR A 375 9.85 -0.04 -7.89
N PHE A 376 8.83 0.58 -7.31
CA PHE A 376 8.11 0.02 -6.17
C PHE A 376 6.62 -0.14 -6.53
N PRO A 377 6.01 -1.34 -6.35
CA PRO A 377 4.61 -1.57 -6.66
C PRO A 377 3.71 -0.87 -5.62
N LEU A 378 2.70 -0.14 -6.09
CA LEU A 378 1.65 0.45 -5.25
C LEU A 378 0.34 -0.35 -5.38
N PHE A 379 0.05 -0.81 -6.59
CA PHE A 379 -1.08 -1.69 -6.90
C PHE A 379 -0.64 -2.74 -7.92
N ARG A 380 -0.94 -4.00 -7.66
CA ARG A 380 -0.64 -5.12 -8.56
C ARG A 380 -1.74 -6.19 -8.52
N LEU A 381 -1.82 -6.97 -9.59
CA LEU A 381 -2.88 -7.96 -9.79
C LEU A 381 -2.99 -8.99 -8.65
N ALA A 382 -1.87 -9.43 -8.09
CA ALA A 382 -1.88 -10.41 -7.01
C ALA A 382 -2.66 -9.93 -5.77
N GLU A 383 -2.58 -8.63 -5.43
CA GLU A 383 -3.43 -8.07 -4.37
C GLU A 383 -4.91 -8.17 -4.72
N VAL A 384 -5.27 -7.89 -5.98
CA VAL A 384 -6.67 -7.95 -6.45
C VAL A 384 -7.22 -9.36 -6.36
N TYR A 385 -6.44 -10.38 -6.70
CA TYR A 385 -6.81 -11.79 -6.52
C TYR A 385 -7.09 -12.13 -5.05
N LEU A 386 -6.20 -11.71 -4.17
CA LEU A 386 -6.34 -11.92 -2.73
C LEU A 386 -7.54 -11.16 -2.15
N ASN A 387 -7.77 -9.92 -2.58
CA ASN A 387 -8.91 -9.14 -2.14
C ASN A 387 -10.24 -9.77 -2.58
N TYR A 388 -10.30 -10.28 -3.82
CA TYR A 388 -11.47 -10.99 -4.35
C TYR A 388 -11.81 -12.20 -3.51
N ALA A 389 -10.85 -13.11 -3.35
CA ALA A 389 -11.05 -14.35 -2.62
C ALA A 389 -11.41 -14.10 -1.15
N GLU A 390 -10.71 -13.16 -0.48
CA GLU A 390 -11.00 -12.83 0.91
C GLU A 390 -12.39 -12.24 1.07
N ALA A 391 -12.81 -11.29 0.23
CA ALA A 391 -14.13 -10.67 0.29
C ALA A 391 -15.24 -11.73 0.11
N LYS A 392 -15.09 -12.64 -0.85
CA LYS A 392 -16.04 -13.74 -1.09
C LYS A 392 -16.09 -14.75 0.08
N ALA A 393 -14.94 -15.09 0.66
CA ALA A 393 -14.85 -15.98 1.81
C ALA A 393 -15.49 -15.37 3.06
N GLU A 394 -15.22 -14.11 3.33
CA GLU A 394 -15.78 -13.38 4.47
C GLU A 394 -17.30 -13.16 4.32
N LEU A 395 -17.84 -13.10 3.09
CA LEU A 395 -19.27 -13.10 2.78
C LEU A 395 -19.92 -14.50 2.88
N GLY A 396 -19.13 -15.57 2.93
CA GLY A 396 -19.64 -16.95 2.87
C GLY A 396 -20.14 -17.37 1.48
N THR A 397 -19.67 -16.71 0.41
CA THR A 397 -20.10 -16.93 -0.98
C THR A 397 -18.96 -17.39 -1.90
N LEU A 398 -17.80 -17.70 -1.33
CA LEU A 398 -16.65 -18.23 -2.08
C LEU A 398 -16.98 -19.61 -2.66
N THR A 399 -16.50 -19.86 -3.86
CA THR A 399 -16.55 -21.16 -4.55
C THR A 399 -15.15 -21.62 -4.93
N GLN A 400 -14.99 -22.90 -5.29
CA GLN A 400 -13.69 -23.38 -5.81
C GLN A 400 -13.29 -22.63 -7.07
N ASP A 401 -14.23 -22.39 -7.99
CA ASP A 401 -13.96 -21.61 -9.22
C ASP A 401 -13.44 -20.20 -8.91
N ASP A 402 -13.91 -19.56 -7.83
CA ASP A 402 -13.40 -18.26 -7.40
C ASP A 402 -11.93 -18.34 -6.97
N LEU A 403 -11.52 -19.41 -6.29
CA LEU A 403 -10.12 -19.65 -5.92
C LEU A 403 -9.25 -19.89 -7.17
N ASP A 404 -9.77 -20.68 -8.12
CA ASP A 404 -9.03 -21.08 -9.32
C ASP A 404 -8.78 -19.92 -10.29
N ILE A 405 -9.68 -18.93 -10.33
CA ILE A 405 -9.46 -17.69 -11.12
C ILE A 405 -8.69 -16.61 -10.36
N SER A 406 -8.24 -16.86 -9.14
CA SER A 406 -7.60 -15.87 -8.27
C SER A 406 -6.40 -16.43 -7.53
N VAL A 407 -6.58 -16.85 -6.27
CA VAL A 407 -5.48 -17.23 -5.35
C VAL A 407 -4.66 -18.41 -5.87
N ASN A 408 -5.29 -19.42 -6.48
CA ASN A 408 -4.59 -20.59 -7.01
C ASN A 408 -3.62 -20.21 -8.15
N LEU A 409 -3.89 -19.15 -8.90
CA LEU A 409 -2.95 -18.62 -9.91
C LEU A 409 -1.64 -18.09 -9.30
N LEU A 410 -1.65 -17.68 -8.01
CA LEU A 410 -0.44 -17.28 -7.29
C LEU A 410 0.44 -18.48 -6.98
N ARG A 411 -0.18 -19.61 -6.62
CA ARG A 411 0.51 -20.89 -6.42
C ARG A 411 1.08 -21.43 -7.73
N ASP A 412 0.34 -21.32 -8.84
CA ASP A 412 0.86 -21.67 -10.18
C ASP A 412 2.12 -20.86 -10.52
N ARG A 413 2.11 -19.53 -10.30
CA ARG A 413 3.29 -18.70 -10.54
C ARG A 413 4.47 -19.11 -9.67
N ALA A 414 4.20 -19.62 -8.47
CA ALA A 414 5.22 -20.10 -7.55
C ALA A 414 5.80 -21.47 -7.92
N GLY A 415 5.22 -22.19 -8.90
CA GLY A 415 5.57 -23.57 -9.23
C GLY A 415 4.98 -24.58 -8.23
N MET A 416 3.76 -24.30 -7.76
CA MET A 416 3.01 -25.11 -6.80
C MET A 416 1.63 -25.50 -7.37
N GLU A 417 1.60 -25.90 -8.65
CA GLU A 417 0.36 -26.26 -9.37
C GLU A 417 -0.37 -27.44 -8.73
N ASP A 418 0.36 -28.37 -8.13
CA ASP A 418 -0.19 -29.54 -7.42
C ASP A 418 -0.62 -29.22 -5.97
N ALA A 419 -0.45 -27.99 -5.52
CA ALA A 419 -0.72 -27.54 -4.16
C ALA A 419 -1.77 -26.41 -4.10
N HIS A 420 -2.75 -26.43 -5.02
CA HIS A 420 -3.87 -25.49 -5.00
C HIS A 420 -4.64 -25.54 -3.68
N ILE A 421 -5.26 -24.45 -3.30
CA ILE A 421 -6.23 -24.46 -2.18
C ILE A 421 -7.47 -25.20 -2.64
N ASP A 422 -7.72 -26.33 -2.02
CA ASP A 422 -9.01 -27.04 -2.07
C ASP A 422 -9.88 -26.50 -0.92
N MET A 423 -11.02 -25.93 -1.26
CA MET A 423 -11.89 -25.26 -0.30
C MET A 423 -12.49 -26.23 0.71
N ASP A 424 -12.89 -27.43 0.26
CA ASP A 424 -13.53 -28.43 1.11
C ASP A 424 -12.50 -29.03 2.09
N GLU A 425 -11.29 -29.34 1.61
CA GLU A 425 -10.20 -29.81 2.45
C GLU A 425 -9.78 -28.77 3.49
N ALA A 426 -9.56 -27.51 3.06
CA ALA A 426 -9.19 -26.43 3.95
C ALA A 426 -10.21 -26.21 5.06
N ASN A 427 -11.52 -26.27 4.74
CA ASN A 427 -12.59 -26.10 5.71
C ASN A 427 -12.80 -27.32 6.60
N ALA A 428 -12.55 -28.55 6.11
CA ALA A 428 -12.59 -29.76 6.90
C ALA A 428 -11.44 -29.84 7.91
N ASN A 429 -10.28 -29.27 7.55
CA ASN A 429 -9.04 -29.30 8.31
C ASN A 429 -8.43 -27.90 8.50
N PRO A 430 -9.06 -26.95 9.24
CA PRO A 430 -8.47 -25.65 9.51
C PRO A 430 -7.10 -25.78 10.16
N ASP A 431 -6.13 -24.96 9.73
CA ASP A 431 -4.76 -25.04 10.22
C ASP A 431 -4.65 -24.67 11.71
N PRO A 432 -4.21 -25.61 12.58
CA PRO A 432 -4.10 -25.37 14.03
C PRO A 432 -3.13 -24.26 14.38
N TYR A 433 -2.02 -24.10 13.62
CA TYR A 433 -1.05 -23.05 13.82
C TYR A 433 -1.65 -21.66 13.55
N LEU A 434 -2.44 -21.55 12.47
CA LEU A 434 -3.12 -20.30 12.12
C LEU A 434 -4.35 -20.00 12.98
N MET A 435 -4.88 -21.00 13.70
CA MET A 435 -5.98 -20.80 14.65
C MET A 435 -5.51 -20.47 16.08
N ALA A 436 -4.23 -20.70 16.38
CA ALA A 436 -3.71 -20.58 17.73
C ALA A 436 -3.62 -19.13 18.20
N ASP A 437 -3.80 -18.93 19.51
CA ASP A 437 -3.83 -17.60 20.15
C ASP A 437 -2.53 -16.82 20.03
N VAL A 438 -1.40 -17.50 19.90
CA VAL A 438 -0.07 -16.85 19.86
C VAL A 438 0.48 -16.74 18.46
N THR A 439 0.28 -17.76 17.63
CA THR A 439 0.90 -17.85 16.30
C THR A 439 -0.05 -17.48 15.16
N GLY A 440 -1.36 -17.51 15.39
CA GLY A 440 -2.37 -17.45 14.34
C GLY A 440 -3.28 -16.22 14.39
N TYR A 441 -4.53 -16.46 13.99
CA TYR A 441 -5.60 -15.48 13.88
C TYR A 441 -6.79 -15.89 14.76
N PRO A 442 -6.68 -15.79 16.10
CA PRO A 442 -7.72 -16.28 17.03
C PRO A 442 -9.07 -15.59 16.84
N ASN A 443 -9.09 -14.38 16.30
CA ASN A 443 -10.34 -13.65 16.03
C ASN A 443 -11.00 -14.03 14.70
N VAL A 444 -10.46 -14.97 13.92
CA VAL A 444 -11.08 -15.42 12.68
C VAL A 444 -12.54 -15.85 12.93
N THR A 445 -13.45 -15.40 12.07
CA THR A 445 -14.87 -15.78 12.17
C THR A 445 -15.03 -17.29 12.11
N LYS A 446 -15.62 -17.89 13.14
CA LYS A 446 -15.92 -19.32 13.18
C LYS A 446 -17.16 -19.59 12.31
N SER A 447 -16.96 -20.15 11.14
CA SER A 447 -17.98 -20.43 10.13
C SER A 447 -17.59 -21.64 9.30
N ALA A 448 -18.41 -22.04 8.35
CA ALA A 448 -18.06 -23.06 7.36
C ALA A 448 -16.90 -22.66 6.45
N MET A 449 -16.49 -21.38 6.45
CA MET A 449 -15.38 -20.85 5.65
C MET A 449 -14.10 -20.61 6.46
N THR A 450 -14.06 -21.02 7.74
CA THR A 450 -12.93 -20.71 8.62
C THR A 450 -11.60 -21.17 8.05
N GLY A 451 -11.52 -22.40 7.55
CA GLY A 451 -10.28 -22.96 7.04
C GLY A 451 -9.78 -22.24 5.79
N VAL A 452 -10.65 -22.00 4.83
CA VAL A 452 -10.26 -21.30 3.59
C VAL A 452 -9.91 -19.82 3.85
N ILE A 453 -10.55 -19.15 4.82
CA ILE A 453 -10.17 -17.79 5.23
C ILE A 453 -8.73 -17.79 5.77
N LEU A 454 -8.36 -18.78 6.58
CA LEU A 454 -7.00 -18.92 7.11
C LEU A 454 -5.97 -19.13 6.00
N GLU A 455 -6.29 -19.99 5.02
CA GLU A 455 -5.39 -20.22 3.87
C GLU A 455 -5.24 -18.97 2.99
N ILE A 456 -6.31 -18.19 2.75
CA ILE A 456 -6.24 -16.92 2.05
C ILE A 456 -5.38 -15.90 2.83
N ARG A 457 -5.48 -15.84 4.15
CA ARG A 457 -4.64 -14.99 4.99
C ARG A 457 -3.17 -15.43 4.96
N ARG A 458 -2.89 -16.74 4.90
CA ARG A 458 -1.56 -17.29 4.67
C ARG A 458 -0.99 -16.80 3.34
N GLU A 459 -1.73 -17.03 2.24
CA GLU A 459 -1.31 -16.60 0.90
C GLU A 459 -1.05 -15.09 0.85
N ARG A 460 -1.92 -14.30 1.46
CA ARG A 460 -1.77 -12.86 1.53
C ARG A 460 -0.49 -12.44 2.29
N THR A 461 -0.20 -13.11 3.39
CA THR A 461 1.00 -12.85 4.19
C THR A 461 2.28 -13.15 3.41
N VAL A 462 2.33 -14.29 2.72
CA VAL A 462 3.47 -14.72 1.90
C VAL A 462 3.63 -13.82 0.68
N GLU A 463 2.55 -13.59 -0.04
CA GLU A 463 2.56 -12.92 -1.34
C GLU A 463 2.88 -11.41 -1.23
N LEU A 464 2.28 -10.72 -0.26
CA LEU A 464 2.36 -9.26 -0.13
C LEU A 464 3.37 -8.76 0.91
N CYS A 465 4.30 -9.61 1.35
CA CYS A 465 5.32 -9.22 2.33
C CYS A 465 6.16 -8.03 1.84
N LEU A 466 6.55 -7.13 2.74
CA LEU A 466 7.32 -5.91 2.46
C LEU A 466 6.64 -4.94 1.46
N GLU A 467 5.32 -4.97 1.33
CA GLU A 467 4.55 -4.06 0.49
C GLU A 467 3.59 -3.15 1.30
N GLY A 468 3.75 -3.11 2.62
CA GLY A 468 3.03 -2.18 3.51
C GLY A 468 1.64 -2.63 3.95
N PHE A 469 1.25 -3.89 3.73
CA PHE A 469 -0.11 -4.36 4.04
C PHE A 469 -0.28 -4.91 5.46
N ARG A 470 0.73 -5.60 5.99
CA ARG A 470 0.57 -6.48 7.14
C ARG A 470 -0.01 -5.81 8.38
N LEU A 471 0.50 -4.64 8.78
CA LEU A 471 0.00 -3.91 9.94
C LEU A 471 -1.49 -3.60 9.81
N PHE A 472 -1.92 -3.14 8.63
CA PHE A 472 -3.32 -2.83 8.37
C PHE A 472 -4.21 -4.06 8.27
N ASP A 473 -3.69 -5.19 7.79
CA ASP A 473 -4.36 -6.49 7.82
C ASP A 473 -4.61 -6.93 9.27
N MET A 474 -3.61 -6.81 10.14
CA MET A 474 -3.76 -7.13 11.57
C MET A 474 -4.79 -6.24 12.26
N ILE A 475 -4.82 -4.94 11.91
CA ILE A 475 -5.80 -3.98 12.43
C ILE A 475 -7.22 -4.35 11.97
N ARG A 476 -7.45 -4.59 10.68
CA ARG A 476 -8.79 -4.87 10.15
C ARG A 476 -9.34 -6.24 10.59
N TRP A 477 -8.47 -7.23 10.82
CA TRP A 477 -8.85 -8.54 11.38
C TRP A 477 -8.96 -8.55 12.91
N LYS A 478 -8.69 -7.40 13.57
CA LYS A 478 -8.66 -7.26 15.04
C LYS A 478 -7.59 -8.13 15.71
N GLU A 479 -6.48 -8.38 15.03
CA GLU A 479 -5.36 -9.21 15.49
C GLU A 479 -4.21 -8.38 16.08
N GLY A 480 -4.41 -7.11 16.38
CA GLY A 480 -3.39 -6.23 16.92
C GLY A 480 -2.74 -6.72 18.24
N LYS A 481 -3.44 -7.56 19.01
CA LYS A 481 -2.86 -8.20 20.20
C LYS A 481 -1.63 -9.05 19.89
N GLN A 482 -1.55 -9.60 18.68
CA GLN A 482 -0.40 -10.39 18.23
C GLN A 482 0.90 -9.59 18.18
N LEU A 483 0.82 -8.27 18.04
CA LEU A 483 1.98 -7.38 18.03
C LEU A 483 2.67 -7.27 19.41
N THR A 484 2.04 -7.77 20.48
CA THR A 484 2.60 -7.81 21.84
C THR A 484 3.30 -9.12 22.18
N ASN A 485 3.28 -10.10 21.28
CA ASN A 485 3.97 -11.37 21.46
C ASN A 485 5.48 -11.22 21.26
N GLU A 486 6.24 -12.15 21.80
CA GLU A 486 7.68 -12.22 21.58
C GLU A 486 7.99 -12.47 20.09
N TYR A 487 9.01 -11.77 19.59
CA TYR A 487 9.51 -11.97 18.24
C TYR A 487 10.65 -12.99 18.27
N HIS A 488 10.50 -14.07 17.51
CA HIS A 488 11.48 -15.12 17.40
C HIS A 488 12.20 -15.07 16.05
N GLY A 489 13.47 -15.52 16.03
CA GLY A 489 14.30 -15.71 14.83
C GLY A 489 14.61 -17.18 14.61
N VAL A 490 15.68 -17.43 13.85
CA VAL A 490 16.21 -18.77 13.61
C VAL A 490 16.51 -19.49 14.91
N TYR A 491 16.21 -20.78 14.95
CA TYR A 491 16.56 -21.59 16.12
C TYR A 491 18.09 -21.77 16.18
N PHE A 492 18.63 -21.59 17.39
CA PHE A 492 20.04 -21.73 17.68
C PHE A 492 20.25 -22.72 18.84
N PRO A 493 20.82 -23.90 18.62
CA PRO A 493 20.93 -24.93 19.66
C PRO A 493 21.96 -24.61 20.75
N GLY A 494 22.71 -23.52 20.63
CA GLY A 494 23.76 -23.11 21.56
C GLY A 494 25.14 -23.02 20.91
N GLU A 495 26.21 -22.98 21.71
CA GLU A 495 27.58 -22.97 21.19
C GLU A 495 27.92 -24.26 20.45
N GLY A 496 28.50 -24.14 19.27
CA GLY A 496 28.83 -25.26 18.43
C GLY A 496 29.54 -24.85 17.12
N LYS A 497 29.83 -25.81 16.28
CA LYS A 497 30.24 -25.55 14.89
C LYS A 497 29.02 -25.70 14.01
N TYR A 498 28.77 -24.70 13.21
CA TYR A 498 27.70 -24.63 12.22
C TYR A 498 28.32 -24.49 10.84
N ASP A 499 27.98 -25.39 9.92
CA ASP A 499 28.48 -25.40 8.55
C ASP A 499 27.66 -24.50 7.63
#